data_3df7485c786bfac1dc37f5fe5e5f4c64
#
_entry.id   3df7485c786bfac1dc37f5fe5e5f4c64
#
_cell.length_a   1.000
_cell.length_b   1.000
_cell.length_c   1.000
_cell.angle_alpha   90.00
_cell.angle_beta   90.00
_cell.angle_gamma   90.00
#
_symmetry.space_group_name_H-M   'P 1'
#
loop_
_entity.id
_entity.type
_entity.pdbx_description
1 polymer ?
#
loop_
_entity_poly.entity_id
_entity_poly.type
_entity_poly.pdbx_seq_one_letter_code
_entity_poly.pdbx_strand_id
1 'polypeptide(L)'
;MGTSEPVGDVNFGSVTIPADDLRWRFSRSSGPGGQHVNTSATRVSLSIDVTSCRGLGRTRRERALERLSGRLVDGVLTVSVQEHRSQARNRVEAVERMSQILAEATAPPPRRRRPTKPSRAARQRRLDAKKRRGDLKRTRSRPEQE
;
A
#
# COMPACT_ATOMS: atom_id res chain seq x y z
N MET A 1 -9.64 -31.00 -13.93
CA MET A 1 -9.82 -30.87 -12.46
C MET A 1 -8.43 -30.81 -11.85
N GLY A 2 -7.93 -29.59 -11.63
CA GLY A 2 -6.64 -29.39 -10.95
C GLY A 2 -6.88 -29.40 -9.46
N THR A 3 -6.57 -30.48 -8.79
CA THR A 3 -6.50 -30.60 -7.35
C THR A 3 -5.48 -29.60 -6.85
N SER A 4 -5.98 -28.50 -6.26
CA SER A 4 -5.15 -27.59 -5.48
C SER A 4 -4.65 -28.39 -4.27
N GLU A 5 -3.34 -28.68 -4.23
CA GLU A 5 -2.73 -29.08 -2.97
C GLU A 5 -3.06 -28.02 -1.93
N PRO A 6 -3.53 -28.43 -0.74
CA PRO A 6 -3.84 -27.47 0.31
C PRO A 6 -2.56 -26.76 0.70
N VAL A 7 -2.44 -25.53 0.26
CA VAL A 7 -1.45 -24.61 0.81
C VAL A 7 -1.93 -24.39 2.24
N GLY A 8 -1.11 -24.73 3.21
CA GLY A 8 -1.44 -24.48 4.62
C GLY A 8 -1.72 -22.98 4.87
N ASP A 9 -2.12 -22.67 6.08
CA ASP A 9 -2.34 -21.28 6.48
C ASP A 9 -1.18 -20.39 6.11
N VAL A 10 -1.44 -19.23 5.52
CA VAL A 10 -0.42 -18.32 5.05
C VAL A 10 -0.30 -17.13 5.99
N ASN A 11 0.93 -16.87 6.44
CA ASN A 11 1.23 -15.71 7.27
C ASN A 11 1.50 -14.48 6.39
N PHE A 12 0.67 -13.46 6.57
CA PHE A 12 0.82 -12.15 5.94
C PHE A 12 1.26 -11.13 6.99
N GLY A 13 2.53 -11.22 7.42
CA GLY A 13 3.07 -10.40 8.49
C GLY A 13 2.39 -10.68 9.84
N SER A 14 1.57 -9.77 10.32
CA SER A 14 0.83 -9.90 11.60
C SER A 14 -0.54 -10.57 11.46
N VAL A 15 -0.88 -11.08 10.28
CA VAL A 15 -2.17 -11.71 9.96
C VAL A 15 -1.94 -13.10 9.40
N THR A 16 -2.54 -14.10 10.01
CA THR A 16 -2.57 -15.47 9.48
C THR A 16 -3.92 -15.70 8.80
N ILE A 17 -3.90 -16.05 7.52
CA ILE A 17 -5.09 -16.34 6.74
C ILE A 17 -5.19 -17.84 6.54
N PRO A 18 -6.31 -18.45 6.95
CA PRO A 18 -6.55 -19.88 6.73
C PRO A 18 -6.52 -20.23 5.25
N ALA A 19 -6.03 -21.42 4.94
CA ALA A 19 -5.98 -21.93 3.57
C ALA A 19 -7.34 -21.89 2.85
N ASP A 20 -8.43 -22.14 3.59
CA ASP A 20 -9.79 -22.12 3.07
C ASP A 20 -10.27 -20.74 2.60
N ASP A 21 -9.68 -19.67 3.14
CA ASP A 21 -10.00 -18.29 2.76
C ASP A 21 -9.18 -17.82 1.53
N LEU A 22 -8.23 -18.66 1.06
CA LEU A 22 -7.37 -18.39 -0.08
C LEU A 22 -7.89 -19.10 -1.32
N ARG A 23 -8.11 -18.37 -2.41
CA ARG A 23 -8.52 -18.93 -3.70
C ARG A 23 -7.38 -18.82 -4.69
N TRP A 24 -6.89 -19.96 -5.14
CA TRP A 24 -5.84 -20.07 -6.16
C TRP A 24 -6.43 -20.36 -7.53
N ARG A 25 -5.97 -19.62 -8.52
CA ARG A 25 -6.31 -19.89 -9.93
C ARG A 25 -5.02 -19.92 -10.75
N PHE A 26 -4.89 -20.98 -11.52
CA PHE A 26 -3.77 -21.17 -12.43
C PHE A 26 -4.25 -21.05 -13.87
N SER A 27 -3.55 -20.28 -14.69
CA SER A 27 -3.88 -20.10 -16.09
C SER A 27 -2.61 -19.99 -16.93
N ARG A 28 -2.74 -20.12 -18.22
CA ARG A 28 -1.62 -19.90 -19.13
C ARG A 28 -1.23 -18.44 -19.12
N SER A 29 0.08 -18.15 -19.18
CA SER A 29 0.56 -16.80 -19.33
C SER A 29 0.20 -16.28 -20.73
N SER A 30 -0.38 -15.09 -20.83
CA SER A 30 -0.61 -14.41 -22.10
C SER A 30 0.63 -13.60 -22.46
N GLY A 31 1.31 -13.94 -23.56
CA GLY A 31 2.45 -13.17 -24.06
C GLY A 31 2.85 -13.62 -25.46
N PRO A 32 3.47 -12.76 -26.29
CA PRO A 32 4.06 -13.14 -27.56
C PRO A 32 5.33 -13.94 -27.26
N GLY A 33 5.27 -15.26 -27.32
CA GLY A 33 6.45 -16.09 -27.09
C GLY A 33 6.20 -17.55 -27.31
N GLY A 34 7.14 -18.20 -27.96
CA GLY A 34 7.28 -19.55 -28.43
C GLY A 34 6.50 -20.70 -27.79
N GLN A 35 6.64 -21.89 -28.28
CA GLN A 35 5.85 -23.10 -27.96
C GLN A 35 5.72 -23.42 -26.45
N HIS A 36 6.65 -23.00 -25.59
CA HIS A 36 6.59 -23.19 -24.13
C HIS A 36 5.54 -22.32 -23.42
N VAL A 37 5.14 -21.17 -23.97
CA VAL A 37 4.12 -20.29 -23.39
C VAL A 37 2.73 -20.90 -23.51
N ASN A 38 2.51 -21.71 -24.53
CA ASN A 38 1.20 -22.33 -24.82
C ASN A 38 0.93 -23.64 -24.05
N THR A 39 1.93 -24.24 -23.41
CA THR A 39 1.80 -25.55 -22.75
C THR A 39 1.79 -25.49 -21.23
N SER A 40 2.29 -24.42 -20.60
CA SER A 40 2.44 -24.37 -19.15
C SER A 40 1.56 -23.30 -18.51
N ALA A 41 0.72 -23.70 -17.55
CA ALA A 41 -0.10 -22.80 -16.75
C ALA A 41 0.75 -22.12 -15.67
N THR A 42 1.62 -21.19 -16.06
CA THR A 42 2.57 -20.52 -15.14
C THR A 42 1.99 -19.29 -14.46
N ARG A 43 0.94 -18.70 -15.02
CA ARG A 43 0.26 -17.57 -14.38
C ARG A 43 -0.52 -18.02 -13.16
N VAL A 44 -0.25 -17.37 -12.05
CA VAL A 44 -0.88 -17.63 -10.76
C VAL A 44 -1.70 -16.42 -10.33
N SER A 45 -2.95 -16.63 -9.96
CA SER A 45 -3.80 -15.61 -9.34
C SER A 45 -4.20 -16.08 -7.95
N LEU A 46 -3.92 -15.24 -6.96
CA LEU A 46 -4.29 -15.42 -5.55
C LEU A 46 -5.38 -14.42 -5.20
N SER A 47 -6.50 -14.91 -4.68
CA SER A 47 -7.64 -14.08 -4.31
C SER A 47 -8.05 -14.31 -2.87
N ILE A 48 -8.47 -13.26 -2.17
CA ILE A 48 -8.99 -13.26 -0.82
C ILE A 48 -10.24 -12.41 -0.78
N ASP A 49 -11.32 -12.96 -0.23
CA ASP A 49 -12.51 -12.17 0.10
C ASP A 49 -12.28 -11.43 1.43
N VAL A 50 -12.00 -10.14 1.35
CA VAL A 50 -11.69 -9.28 2.51
C VAL A 50 -12.91 -9.14 3.43
N THR A 51 -14.13 -9.25 2.91
CA THR A 51 -15.37 -9.09 3.67
C THR A 51 -15.62 -10.23 4.64
N SER A 52 -15.30 -11.46 4.22
CA SER A 52 -15.57 -12.69 4.97
C SER A 52 -14.32 -13.34 5.57
N CYS A 53 -13.11 -12.85 5.26
CA CYS A 53 -11.85 -13.44 5.69
C CYS A 53 -11.76 -13.58 7.22
N ARG A 54 -11.60 -14.80 7.71
CA ARG A 54 -11.52 -15.11 9.15
C ARG A 54 -10.22 -14.64 9.79
N GLY A 55 -9.14 -14.61 9.03
CA GLY A 55 -7.83 -14.14 9.49
C GLY A 55 -7.78 -12.64 9.78
N LEU A 56 -8.72 -11.85 9.24
CA LEU A 56 -8.83 -10.42 9.50
C LEU A 56 -9.81 -10.15 10.64
N GLY A 57 -9.32 -9.71 11.79
CA GLY A 57 -10.17 -9.19 12.86
C GLY A 57 -10.93 -7.94 12.40
N ARG A 58 -12.04 -7.61 13.08
CA ARG A 58 -12.98 -6.53 12.70
C ARG A 58 -12.28 -5.22 12.31
N THR A 59 -11.44 -4.69 13.18
CA THR A 59 -10.77 -3.39 12.93
C THR A 59 -9.81 -3.42 11.75
N ARG A 60 -9.10 -4.54 11.52
CA ARG A 60 -8.21 -4.70 10.36
C ARG A 60 -9.01 -4.84 9.07
N ARG A 61 -10.12 -5.55 9.11
CA ARG A 61 -11.04 -5.70 7.98
C ARG A 61 -11.63 -4.36 7.56
N GLU A 62 -12.13 -3.57 8.49
CA GLU A 62 -12.65 -2.22 8.23
C GLU A 62 -11.61 -1.34 7.55
N ARG A 63 -10.37 -1.33 8.06
CA ARG A 63 -9.27 -0.57 7.43
C ARG A 63 -8.92 -1.09 6.03
N ALA A 64 -8.88 -2.42 5.86
CA ALA A 64 -8.57 -3.01 4.57
C ALA A 64 -9.65 -2.68 3.53
N LEU A 65 -10.93 -2.77 3.88
CA LEU A 65 -12.04 -2.41 3.00
C LEU A 65 -11.99 -0.94 2.60
N GLU A 66 -11.70 -0.04 3.54
CA GLU A 66 -11.57 1.40 3.27
C GLU A 66 -10.39 1.68 2.33
N ARG A 67 -9.19 1.20 2.67
CA ARG A 67 -7.96 1.52 1.93
C ARG A 67 -7.85 0.82 0.59
N LEU A 68 -8.44 -0.35 0.45
CA LEU A 68 -8.42 -1.13 -0.78
C LEU A 68 -9.67 -0.92 -1.65
N SER A 69 -10.56 -0.01 -1.29
CA SER A 69 -11.84 0.22 -2.01
C SER A 69 -11.69 0.33 -3.52
N GLY A 70 -10.63 0.99 -4.00
CA GLY A 70 -10.33 1.11 -5.44
C GLY A 70 -9.65 -0.12 -6.07
N ARG A 71 -9.32 -1.15 -5.30
CA ARG A 71 -8.64 -2.39 -5.76
C ARG A 71 -9.48 -3.64 -5.56
N LEU A 72 -10.56 -3.54 -4.79
CA LEU A 72 -11.48 -4.65 -4.54
C LEU A 72 -12.52 -4.71 -5.66
N VAL A 73 -12.82 -5.94 -6.09
CA VAL A 73 -13.97 -6.24 -6.94
C VAL A 73 -14.90 -7.12 -6.11
N ASP A 74 -16.08 -6.64 -5.80
CA ASP A 74 -17.06 -7.32 -4.94
C ASP A 74 -16.49 -7.77 -3.58
N GLY A 75 -15.61 -6.94 -2.99
CA GLY A 75 -14.96 -7.26 -1.73
C GLY A 75 -13.76 -8.21 -1.84
N VAL A 76 -13.42 -8.67 -3.05
CA VAL A 76 -12.34 -9.62 -3.32
C VAL A 76 -11.08 -8.88 -3.77
N LEU A 77 -9.97 -9.11 -3.07
CA LEU A 77 -8.63 -8.71 -3.48
C LEU A 77 -8.00 -9.82 -4.30
N THR A 78 -7.53 -9.50 -5.50
CA THR A 78 -6.84 -10.45 -6.37
C THR A 78 -5.45 -9.93 -6.75
N VAL A 79 -4.44 -10.80 -6.62
CA VAL A 79 -3.06 -10.57 -7.09
C VAL A 79 -2.74 -11.61 -8.14
N SER A 80 -2.27 -11.18 -9.30
CA SER A 80 -1.86 -12.06 -10.40
C SER A 80 -0.37 -11.89 -10.70
N VAL A 81 0.34 -13.01 -10.82
CA VAL A 81 1.79 -13.06 -11.12
C VAL A 81 2.04 -14.02 -12.28
N GLN A 82 2.86 -13.58 -13.24
CA GLN A 82 3.26 -14.37 -14.40
C GLN A 82 4.72 -14.13 -14.82
N GLU A 83 5.53 -13.54 -13.95
CA GLU A 83 6.87 -13.04 -14.29
C GLU A 83 7.90 -14.18 -14.40
N HIS A 84 7.68 -15.27 -13.66
CA HIS A 84 8.58 -16.40 -13.65
C HIS A 84 8.06 -17.54 -14.55
N ARG A 85 8.99 -18.27 -15.16
CA ARG A 85 8.67 -19.50 -15.91
C ARG A 85 8.20 -20.63 -14.99
N SER A 86 8.50 -20.56 -13.70
CA SER A 86 8.11 -21.55 -12.69
C SER A 86 6.81 -21.11 -12.00
N GLN A 87 5.80 -21.96 -12.05
CA GLN A 87 4.55 -21.78 -11.32
C GLN A 87 4.79 -21.65 -9.81
N ALA A 88 5.72 -22.47 -9.26
CA ALA A 88 6.07 -22.42 -7.84
C ALA A 88 6.64 -21.05 -7.44
N ARG A 89 7.52 -20.47 -8.26
CA ARG A 89 8.05 -19.11 -8.00
C ARG A 89 6.96 -18.04 -8.08
N ASN A 90 6.05 -18.14 -9.06
CA ASN A 90 4.91 -17.21 -9.17
C ASN A 90 3.96 -17.32 -7.98
N ARG A 91 3.82 -18.53 -7.38
CA ARG A 91 3.03 -18.70 -6.14
C ARG A 91 3.66 -17.96 -4.96
N VAL A 92 4.97 -18.12 -4.76
CA VAL A 92 5.70 -17.41 -3.69
C VAL A 92 5.56 -15.91 -3.87
N GLU A 93 5.83 -15.41 -5.06
CA GLU A 93 5.70 -13.99 -5.38
C GLU A 93 4.28 -13.46 -5.17
N ALA A 94 3.24 -14.24 -5.51
CA ALA A 94 1.86 -13.85 -5.29
C ALA A 94 1.54 -13.71 -3.79
N VAL A 95 2.07 -14.60 -2.94
CA VAL A 95 1.94 -14.52 -1.48
C VAL A 95 2.67 -13.29 -0.95
N GLU A 96 3.89 -13.02 -1.40
CA GLU A 96 4.67 -11.87 -0.96
C GLU A 96 3.97 -10.54 -1.31
N ARG A 97 3.48 -10.39 -2.54
CA ARG A 97 2.72 -9.20 -2.97
C ARG A 97 1.43 -9.03 -2.20
N MET A 98 0.68 -10.11 -2.00
CA MET A 98 -0.53 -10.09 -1.19
C MET A 98 -0.22 -9.69 0.25
N SER A 99 0.87 -10.21 0.81
CA SER A 99 1.34 -9.88 2.17
C SER A 99 1.63 -8.38 2.32
N GLN A 100 2.36 -7.80 1.39
CA GLN A 100 2.67 -6.36 1.39
C GLN A 100 1.39 -5.52 1.33
N ILE A 101 0.50 -5.84 0.40
CA ILE A 101 -0.77 -5.11 0.25
C ILE A 101 -1.61 -5.18 1.52
N LEU A 102 -1.75 -6.37 2.12
CA LEU A 102 -2.54 -6.55 3.34
C LEU A 102 -1.87 -5.89 4.55
N ALA A 103 -0.54 -5.95 4.66
CA ALA A 103 0.19 -5.29 5.73
C ALA A 103 -0.03 -3.77 5.70
N GLU A 104 0.07 -3.15 4.53
CA GLU A 104 -0.19 -1.73 4.35
C GLU A 104 -1.66 -1.37 4.62
N ALA A 105 -2.58 -2.18 4.10
CA ALA A 105 -4.02 -1.93 4.23
C ALA A 105 -4.52 -2.07 5.69
N THR A 106 -3.95 -3.00 6.46
CA THR A 106 -4.36 -3.27 7.84
C THR A 106 -3.58 -2.46 8.88
N ALA A 107 -2.50 -1.78 8.47
CA ALA A 107 -1.66 -0.99 9.37
C ALA A 107 -2.47 0.03 10.17
N PRO A 108 -2.15 0.27 11.45
CA PRO A 108 -2.79 1.33 12.21
C PRO A 108 -2.50 2.70 11.56
N PRO A 109 -3.39 3.67 11.68
CA PRO A 109 -3.14 5.01 11.19
C PRO A 109 -1.90 5.60 11.86
N PRO A 110 -1.11 6.44 11.16
CA PRO A 110 0.05 7.07 11.75
C PRO A 110 -0.37 7.91 12.96
N ARG A 111 0.46 7.88 13.99
CA ARG A 111 0.21 8.65 15.21
C ARG A 111 0.08 10.13 14.86
N ARG A 112 -1.02 10.77 15.30
CA ARG A 112 -1.23 12.20 15.08
C ARG A 112 -0.05 13.00 15.61
N ARG A 113 0.66 13.69 14.71
CA ARG A 113 1.79 14.55 15.08
C ARG A 113 1.25 15.69 15.93
N ARG A 114 1.89 15.95 17.08
CA ARG A 114 1.60 17.16 17.86
C ARG A 114 1.97 18.38 17.02
N PRO A 115 1.12 19.42 16.95
CA PRO A 115 1.48 20.66 16.30
C PRO A 115 2.69 21.27 17.01
N THR A 116 3.75 21.52 16.27
CA THR A 116 4.96 22.16 16.79
C THR A 116 4.76 23.66 16.79
N LYS A 117 4.98 24.30 17.96
CA LYS A 117 5.00 25.76 18.05
C LYS A 117 6.34 26.27 17.50
N PRO A 118 6.36 27.43 16.81
CA PRO A 118 7.60 28.06 16.39
C PRO A 118 8.54 28.30 17.58
N SER A 119 9.84 28.02 17.44
CA SER A 119 10.82 28.25 18.50
C SER A 119 10.96 29.76 18.81
N ARG A 120 11.45 30.09 20.03
CA ARG A 120 11.71 31.50 20.41
C ARG A 120 12.64 32.17 19.38
N ALA A 121 13.68 31.47 18.95
CA ALA A 121 14.62 31.96 17.94
C ALA A 121 13.94 32.23 16.58
N ALA A 122 13.00 31.38 16.15
CA ALA A 122 12.25 31.60 14.93
C ALA A 122 11.32 32.83 15.02
N ARG A 123 10.67 33.02 16.18
CA ARG A 123 9.86 34.22 16.46
C ARG A 123 10.71 35.48 16.44
N GLN A 124 11.87 35.45 17.11
CA GLN A 124 12.78 36.58 17.15
C GLN A 124 13.28 36.96 15.77
N ARG A 125 13.76 35.98 14.98
CA ARG A 125 14.18 36.23 13.59
C ARG A 125 13.09 36.85 12.73
N ARG A 126 11.84 36.42 12.90
CA ARG A 126 10.69 37.00 12.19
C ARG A 126 10.45 38.47 12.61
N LEU A 127 10.57 38.76 13.90
CA LEU A 127 10.41 40.13 14.42
C LEU A 127 11.53 41.05 13.92
N ASP A 128 12.77 40.58 13.94
CA ASP A 128 13.93 41.33 13.46
C ASP A 128 13.84 41.59 11.96
N ALA A 129 13.42 40.60 11.17
CA ALA A 129 13.16 40.78 9.75
C ALA A 129 12.03 41.78 9.47
N LYS A 130 10.98 41.78 10.30
CA LYS A 130 9.88 42.75 10.20
C LYS A 130 10.35 44.17 10.53
N LYS A 131 11.17 44.36 11.60
CA LYS A 131 11.75 45.66 11.97
C LYS A 131 12.62 46.21 10.83
N ARG A 132 13.56 45.41 10.31
CA ARG A 132 14.44 45.81 9.19
C ARG A 132 13.64 46.26 7.97
N ARG A 133 12.57 45.53 7.59
CA ARG A 133 11.72 45.96 6.48
C ARG A 133 10.98 47.26 6.77
N GLY A 134 10.56 47.46 8.02
CA GLY A 134 9.90 48.70 8.47
C GLY A 134 10.84 49.90 8.36
N ASP A 135 12.09 49.73 8.81
CA ASP A 135 13.12 50.78 8.75
C ASP A 135 13.45 51.15 7.33
N LEU A 136 13.68 50.15 6.43
CA LEU A 136 13.88 50.39 5.01
C LEU A 136 12.72 51.12 4.35
N LYS A 137 11.46 50.82 4.74
CA LYS A 137 10.29 51.49 4.20
C LYS A 137 10.24 52.95 4.66
N ARG A 138 10.57 53.22 5.92
CA ARG A 138 10.62 54.62 6.45
C ARG A 138 11.71 55.43 5.74
N THR A 139 12.89 54.84 5.50
CA THR A 139 13.98 55.56 4.81
C THR A 139 13.57 55.90 3.39
N ARG A 140 12.84 55.04 2.68
CA ARG A 140 12.36 55.29 1.31
C ARG A 140 11.21 56.31 1.25
N SER A 141 10.45 56.48 2.29
CA SER A 141 9.28 57.38 2.34
C SER A 141 9.64 58.77 2.91
N ARG A 142 10.89 59.07 3.27
CA ARG A 142 11.33 60.39 3.70
C ARG A 142 11.63 61.22 2.44
N PRO A 143 10.82 62.24 2.12
CA PRO A 143 11.16 63.16 1.02
C PRO A 143 12.43 63.92 1.38
N GLU A 144 13.36 64.02 0.43
CA GLU A 144 14.47 64.96 0.55
C GLU A 144 13.88 66.34 0.65
N GLN A 145 14.05 66.97 1.80
CA GLN A 145 13.77 68.40 1.96
C GLN A 145 15.04 69.12 1.48
N GLU A 146 14.99 69.72 0.27
CA GLU A 146 15.84 70.83 -0.11
C GLU A 146 15.46 72.06 0.71
#